data_862e81d29025804e18d12de5146301f5
#
_entry.id   862e81d29025804e18d12de5146301f5
#
_cell.length_a   1.000
_cell.length_b   1.000
_cell.length_c   1.000
_cell.angle_alpha   90.00
_cell.angle_beta   90.00
_cell.angle_gamma   90.00
#
_symmetry.space_group_name_H-M   'P 1'
#
loop_
_entity.id
_entity.type
_entity.pdbx_description
1 polymer ?
#
loop_
_entity_poly.entity_id
_entity_poly.type
_entity_poly.pdbx_seq_one_letter_code
_entity_poly.pdbx_strand_id
1 'polypeptide(L)'
;MCIRDSTDIIADLEDRDLLVQLAGGEGAREHLLSGSRTVYCGFDPTAESLHVGSMVPLLVLKRFQMAGHQPIALVGGATGLIGDPSFKSSERSLNSTDLVESWVEQLKPQLGRFLDFNCGSNSAILANNLDWTRDYDVLGFLRDVGKHFSVNAMIQKDSVKQRIDREGEGISFTEFSYMLLQSYDFSELNKRYSCSVQVGGSDQWGNITGGIDLTRRMHQQQVFGVTTPLVTKADGSKFGKTESGTIWISPTKTSPYAFYQFWLNVADSDVYTFLRYFTFLSTVEIEAVSYTHLRAHETGRNLVFPLLLEKKK
;
A
#
# COMPACT_ATOMS: atom_id res chain seq x y z
N MET A 1 7.28 -11.98 -19.68
CA MET A 1 7.59 -10.54 -19.87
C MET A 1 9.01 -10.36 -19.36
N CYS A 2 9.97 -10.09 -20.26
CA CYS A 2 11.39 -10.10 -19.91
C CYS A 2 11.71 -9.00 -18.89
N ILE A 3 12.55 -9.38 -17.92
CA ILE A 3 13.24 -8.46 -17.00
C ILE A 3 13.87 -7.36 -17.88
N ARG A 4 13.43 -6.10 -17.72
CA ARG A 4 14.22 -4.97 -18.18
C ARG A 4 15.46 -4.92 -17.30
N ASP A 5 16.62 -4.70 -17.91
CA ASP A 5 17.88 -4.44 -17.18
C ASP A 5 17.59 -3.51 -16.01
N SER A 6 18.18 -3.77 -14.84
CA SER A 6 17.90 -3.18 -13.52
C SER A 6 17.54 -1.69 -13.61
N THR A 7 16.25 -1.41 -13.72
CA THR A 7 15.75 -0.04 -13.71
C THR A 7 15.83 0.44 -12.27
N ASP A 8 16.46 1.59 -12.02
CA ASP A 8 16.41 2.22 -10.70
C ASP A 8 14.95 2.49 -10.35
N ILE A 9 14.39 1.60 -9.53
CA ILE A 9 12.98 1.68 -9.12
C ILE A 9 12.70 2.97 -8.34
N ILE A 10 13.68 3.45 -7.58
CA ILE A 10 13.51 4.68 -6.79
C ILE A 10 13.46 5.88 -7.75
N ALA A 11 14.30 5.93 -8.78
CA ALA A 11 14.23 6.95 -9.80
C ALA A 11 12.88 6.91 -10.56
N ASP A 12 12.35 5.71 -10.92
CA ASP A 12 11.02 5.60 -11.56
C ASP A 12 9.92 6.13 -10.64
N LEU A 13 10.00 5.89 -9.32
CA LEU A 13 9.04 6.41 -8.37
C LEU A 13 9.16 7.93 -8.19
N GLU A 14 10.38 8.48 -8.15
CA GLU A 14 10.64 9.93 -8.10
C GLU A 14 10.10 10.63 -9.34
N ASP A 15 10.43 10.14 -10.53
CA ASP A 15 9.97 10.70 -11.82
C ASP A 15 8.45 10.73 -11.94
N ARG A 16 7.74 9.88 -11.20
CA ARG A 16 6.29 9.79 -11.19
C ARG A 16 5.61 10.52 -10.05
N ASP A 17 6.36 11.19 -9.16
CA ASP A 17 5.87 11.74 -7.89
C ASP A 17 5.21 10.66 -7.00
N LEU A 18 5.64 9.41 -7.12
CA LEU A 18 5.18 8.29 -6.31
C LEU A 18 6.03 8.04 -5.07
N LEU A 19 7.16 8.74 -4.92
CA LEU A 19 8.00 8.69 -3.73
C LEU A 19 7.75 9.90 -2.84
N VAL A 20 7.29 9.67 -1.61
CA VAL A 20 7.12 10.72 -0.59
C VAL A 20 8.25 10.68 0.43
N GLN A 21 8.53 9.50 0.97
CA GLN A 21 9.59 9.30 1.97
C GLN A 21 10.33 8.00 1.68
N LEU A 22 11.62 8.02 1.92
CA LEU A 22 12.52 6.87 1.80
C LEU A 22 13.27 6.67 3.12
N ALA A 23 12.85 5.68 3.91
CA ALA A 23 13.54 5.33 5.15
C ALA A 23 14.85 4.61 4.82
N GLY A 24 15.97 5.19 5.25
CA GLY A 24 17.32 4.74 4.95
C GLY A 24 18.02 5.53 3.84
N GLY A 25 17.33 6.46 3.18
CA GLY A 25 17.89 7.37 2.19
C GLY A 25 18.71 6.66 1.11
N GLU A 26 19.95 7.12 0.88
CA GLU A 26 20.85 6.54 -0.14
C GLU A 26 21.15 5.06 0.12
N GLY A 27 21.26 4.63 1.37
CA GLY A 27 21.45 3.21 1.70
C GLY A 27 20.30 2.32 1.24
N ALA A 28 19.05 2.82 1.22
CA ALA A 28 17.91 2.10 0.66
C ALA A 28 18.01 1.98 -0.86
N ARG A 29 18.45 3.05 -1.55
CA ARG A 29 18.67 3.06 -3.00
C ARG A 29 19.77 2.06 -3.39
N GLU A 30 20.92 2.14 -2.74
CA GLU A 30 22.03 1.19 -2.96
C GLU A 30 21.60 -0.25 -2.72
N HIS A 31 20.82 -0.49 -1.64
CA HIS A 31 20.30 -1.82 -1.33
C HIS A 31 19.42 -2.37 -2.46
N LEU A 32 18.53 -1.57 -3.01
CA LEU A 32 17.66 -1.96 -4.11
C LEU A 32 18.42 -2.16 -5.43
N LEU A 33 19.42 -1.32 -5.72
CA LEU A 33 20.24 -1.44 -6.92
C LEU A 33 21.20 -2.64 -6.89
N SER A 34 21.62 -3.09 -5.70
CA SER A 34 22.59 -4.17 -5.54
C SER A 34 22.05 -5.58 -5.84
N GLY A 35 20.76 -5.73 -6.19
CA GLY A 35 20.17 -7.01 -6.59
C GLY A 35 18.70 -7.13 -6.28
N SER A 36 18.12 -8.30 -6.60
CA SER A 36 16.72 -8.58 -6.28
C SER A 36 16.49 -8.57 -4.76
N ARG A 37 15.41 -7.92 -4.33
CA ARG A 37 14.99 -7.82 -2.92
C ARG A 37 13.56 -8.24 -2.76
N THR A 38 13.22 -8.74 -1.58
CA THR A 38 11.83 -8.98 -1.21
C THR A 38 11.23 -7.71 -0.62
N VAL A 39 10.08 -7.29 -1.18
CA VAL A 39 9.40 -6.04 -0.86
C VAL A 39 7.94 -6.34 -0.53
N TYR A 40 7.37 -5.77 0.53
CA TYR A 40 5.97 -6.03 0.86
C TYR A 40 5.11 -4.77 0.98
N CYS A 41 3.83 -4.97 0.76
CA CYS A 41 2.78 -4.02 1.11
C CYS A 41 1.63 -4.74 1.80
N GLY A 42 1.09 -4.13 2.85
CA GLY A 42 -0.06 -4.66 3.61
C GLY A 42 -1.38 -4.16 3.03
N PHE A 43 -2.38 -5.04 3.04
CA PHE A 43 -3.76 -4.77 2.60
C PHE A 43 -4.74 -5.31 3.65
N ASP A 44 -5.20 -4.43 4.53
CA ASP A 44 -6.18 -4.79 5.54
C ASP A 44 -7.55 -5.01 4.92
N PRO A 45 -8.21 -6.13 5.22
CA PRO A 45 -9.56 -6.43 4.75
C PRO A 45 -10.58 -5.57 5.51
N THR A 46 -10.94 -4.43 4.94
CA THR A 46 -11.99 -3.54 5.47
C THR A 46 -13.33 -3.72 4.78
N ALA A 47 -13.37 -4.54 3.76
CA ALA A 47 -14.52 -4.97 2.98
C ALA A 47 -14.13 -6.17 2.11
N GLU A 48 -15.12 -6.77 1.45
CA GLU A 48 -14.93 -7.86 0.47
C GLU A 48 -14.19 -7.44 -0.83
N SER A 49 -13.78 -6.19 -0.95
CA SER A 49 -13.05 -5.68 -2.10
C SER A 49 -12.05 -4.60 -1.70
N LEU A 50 -10.95 -4.54 -2.45
CA LEU A 50 -10.10 -3.37 -2.49
C LEU A 50 -10.83 -2.23 -3.22
N HIS A 51 -10.54 -0.99 -2.83
CA HIS A 51 -11.06 0.20 -3.50
C HIS A 51 -9.98 0.80 -4.42
N VAL A 52 -10.39 1.71 -5.30
CA VAL A 52 -9.49 2.33 -6.28
C VAL A 52 -8.28 3.03 -5.64
N GLY A 53 -8.40 3.55 -4.40
CA GLY A 53 -7.28 4.13 -3.66
C GLY A 53 -6.20 3.11 -3.27
N SER A 54 -6.58 1.83 -3.09
CA SER A 54 -5.63 0.74 -2.83
C SER A 54 -4.81 0.34 -4.06
N MET A 55 -5.19 0.84 -5.25
CA MET A 55 -4.45 0.52 -6.48
C MET A 55 -3.06 1.14 -6.50
N VAL A 56 -2.84 2.33 -5.91
CA VAL A 56 -1.52 2.97 -5.94
C VAL A 56 -0.45 2.12 -5.26
N PRO A 57 -0.57 1.74 -3.98
CA PRO A 57 0.43 0.88 -3.37
C PRO A 57 0.54 -0.49 -4.06
N LEU A 58 -0.56 -1.02 -4.62
CA LEU A 58 -0.55 -2.27 -5.37
C LEU A 58 0.20 -2.14 -6.70
N LEU A 59 0.02 -1.05 -7.44
CA LEU A 59 0.74 -0.78 -8.68
C LEU A 59 2.21 -0.45 -8.42
N VAL A 60 2.53 0.20 -7.31
CA VAL A 60 3.93 0.38 -6.87
C VAL A 60 4.57 -0.98 -6.57
N LEU A 61 3.88 -1.86 -5.85
CA LEU A 61 4.37 -3.22 -5.63
C LEU A 61 4.58 -3.99 -6.96
N LYS A 62 3.69 -3.78 -7.96
CA LYS A 62 3.88 -4.30 -9.32
C LYS A 62 5.11 -3.70 -10.02
N ARG A 63 5.42 -2.40 -9.83
CA ARG A 63 6.63 -1.77 -10.37
C ARG A 63 7.89 -2.40 -9.79
N PHE A 64 7.92 -2.68 -8.49
CA PHE A 64 9.00 -3.44 -7.87
C PHE A 64 9.16 -4.82 -8.51
N GLN A 65 8.05 -5.52 -8.80
CA GLN A 65 8.11 -6.80 -9.52
C GLN A 65 8.70 -6.65 -10.92
N MET A 66 8.30 -5.62 -11.67
CA MET A 66 8.81 -5.33 -13.01
C MET A 66 10.29 -4.95 -13.02
N ALA A 67 10.77 -4.35 -11.93
CA ALA A 67 12.20 -4.04 -11.70
C ALA A 67 13.03 -5.25 -11.24
N GLY A 68 12.42 -6.45 -11.11
CA GLY A 68 13.11 -7.68 -10.74
C GLY A 68 13.11 -8.02 -9.26
N HIS A 69 12.42 -7.25 -8.43
CA HIS A 69 12.23 -7.54 -7.00
C HIS A 69 11.07 -8.50 -6.78
N GLN A 70 11.08 -9.23 -5.65
CA GLN A 70 10.03 -10.16 -5.29
C GLN A 70 8.98 -9.47 -4.40
N PRO A 71 7.74 -9.26 -4.88
CA PRO A 71 6.70 -8.64 -4.08
C PRO A 71 6.01 -9.64 -3.16
N ILE A 72 5.69 -9.19 -1.94
CA ILE A 72 4.75 -9.86 -1.03
C ILE A 72 3.51 -8.98 -0.89
N ALA A 73 2.36 -9.52 -1.26
CA ALA A 73 1.07 -8.94 -0.87
C ALA A 73 0.67 -9.54 0.48
N LEU A 74 0.74 -8.74 1.54
CA LEU A 74 0.36 -9.17 2.88
C LEU A 74 -1.11 -8.83 3.11
N VAL A 75 -1.94 -9.84 3.36
CA VAL A 75 -3.33 -9.63 3.76
C VAL A 75 -3.43 -9.60 5.28
N GLY A 76 -4.09 -8.58 5.79
CA GLY A 76 -4.20 -8.31 7.22
C GLY A 76 -5.30 -9.13 7.92
N GLY A 77 -5.18 -10.46 7.96
CA GLY A 77 -6.14 -11.31 8.67
C GLY A 77 -6.18 -11.06 10.17
N ALA A 78 -5.04 -10.71 10.79
CA ALA A 78 -4.96 -10.33 12.20
C ALA A 78 -5.21 -8.83 12.39
N THR A 79 -4.53 -7.98 11.63
CA THR A 79 -4.66 -6.52 11.72
C THR A 79 -6.05 -6.02 11.34
N GLY A 80 -6.74 -6.70 10.43
CA GLY A 80 -8.14 -6.42 10.07
C GLY A 80 -9.15 -6.63 11.20
N LEU A 81 -8.81 -7.45 12.21
CA LEU A 81 -9.64 -7.62 13.43
C LEU A 81 -9.51 -6.42 14.39
N ILE A 82 -8.41 -5.70 14.34
CA ILE A 82 -8.09 -4.56 15.20
C ILE A 82 -8.45 -3.23 14.53
N GLY A 83 -8.02 -3.05 13.28
CA GLY A 83 -8.23 -1.85 12.47
C GLY A 83 -7.20 -0.74 12.71
N ASP A 84 -6.61 -0.28 11.60
CA ASP A 84 -5.61 0.80 11.61
C ASP A 84 -6.25 2.14 12.03
N PRO A 85 -5.75 2.80 13.10
CA PRO A 85 -6.22 4.11 13.54
C PRO A 85 -5.71 5.28 12.68
N SER A 86 -4.75 5.05 11.79
CA SER A 86 -4.06 6.11 11.04
C SER A 86 -5.05 7.02 10.31
N PHE A 87 -5.01 8.32 10.66
CA PHE A 87 -5.84 9.39 10.08
C PHE A 87 -7.36 9.13 10.11
N LYS A 88 -7.84 8.39 11.10
CA LYS A 88 -9.27 8.20 11.38
C LYS A 88 -9.72 9.12 12.50
N SER A 89 -10.94 9.62 12.39
CA SER A 89 -11.54 10.53 13.37
C SER A 89 -12.30 9.80 14.48
N SER A 90 -12.70 8.56 14.23
CA SER A 90 -13.48 7.72 15.17
C SER A 90 -12.90 6.33 15.25
N GLU A 91 -13.16 5.65 16.35
CA GLU A 91 -12.80 4.24 16.52
C GLU A 91 -13.50 3.37 15.47
N ARG A 92 -12.81 2.31 15.03
CA ARG A 92 -13.39 1.35 14.11
C ARG A 92 -14.29 0.37 14.86
N SER A 93 -15.42 0.01 14.24
CA SER A 93 -16.18 -1.14 14.70
C SER A 93 -15.37 -2.42 14.48
N LEU A 94 -15.28 -3.24 15.51
CA LEU A 94 -14.60 -4.54 15.42
C LEU A 94 -15.47 -5.51 14.62
N ASN A 95 -14.83 -6.18 13.67
CA ASN A 95 -15.46 -7.21 12.84
C ASN A 95 -15.27 -8.59 13.46
N SER A 96 -16.17 -9.53 13.19
CA SER A 96 -15.98 -10.92 13.61
C SER A 96 -14.86 -11.60 12.82
N THR A 97 -14.25 -12.60 13.41
CA THR A 97 -13.18 -13.39 12.77
C THR A 97 -13.66 -13.99 11.45
N ASP A 98 -14.83 -14.62 11.43
CA ASP A 98 -15.41 -15.24 10.23
C ASP A 98 -15.62 -14.23 9.09
N LEU A 99 -16.03 -13.01 9.43
CA LEU A 99 -16.22 -11.94 8.44
C LEU A 99 -14.88 -11.51 7.85
N VAL A 100 -13.87 -11.29 8.68
CA VAL A 100 -12.52 -10.89 8.23
C VAL A 100 -11.90 -12.01 7.39
N GLU A 101 -12.00 -13.27 7.80
CA GLU A 101 -11.51 -14.41 7.03
C GLU A 101 -12.20 -14.49 5.65
N SER A 102 -13.51 -14.26 5.59
CA SER A 102 -14.25 -14.25 4.31
C SER A 102 -13.74 -13.13 3.38
N TRP A 103 -13.43 -11.96 3.90
CA TRP A 103 -12.87 -10.85 3.13
C TRP A 103 -11.45 -11.15 2.65
N VAL A 104 -10.62 -11.78 3.48
CA VAL A 104 -9.27 -12.23 3.10
C VAL A 104 -9.34 -13.11 1.86
N GLU A 105 -10.25 -14.10 1.84
CA GLU A 105 -10.42 -14.99 0.69
C GLU A 105 -10.86 -14.25 -0.59
N GLN A 106 -11.66 -13.19 -0.43
CA GLN A 106 -12.12 -12.39 -1.58
C GLN A 106 -11.05 -11.40 -2.10
N LEU A 107 -10.12 -10.96 -1.25
CA LEU A 107 -9.02 -10.10 -1.66
C LEU A 107 -7.94 -10.83 -2.46
N LYS A 108 -7.68 -12.10 -2.16
CA LYS A 108 -6.65 -12.92 -2.84
C LYS A 108 -6.77 -12.89 -4.38
N PRO A 109 -7.92 -13.21 -4.99
CA PRO A 109 -8.04 -13.17 -6.45
C PRO A 109 -7.95 -11.75 -7.04
N GLN A 110 -8.27 -10.71 -6.26
CA GLN A 110 -8.12 -9.33 -6.71
C GLN A 110 -6.64 -8.95 -6.82
N LEU A 111 -5.82 -9.31 -5.82
CA LEU A 111 -4.37 -9.12 -5.85
C LEU A 111 -3.73 -9.87 -7.01
N GLY A 112 -4.21 -11.08 -7.33
CA GLY A 112 -3.75 -11.91 -8.43
C GLY A 112 -3.98 -11.32 -9.83
N ARG A 113 -4.80 -10.28 -9.97
CA ARG A 113 -4.98 -9.57 -11.24
C ARG A 113 -3.84 -8.58 -11.53
N PHE A 114 -3.13 -8.15 -10.52
CA PHE A 114 -2.07 -7.13 -10.63
C PHE A 114 -0.67 -7.75 -10.52
N LEU A 115 -0.50 -8.67 -9.59
CA LEU A 115 0.79 -9.32 -9.35
C LEU A 115 0.87 -10.67 -10.07
N ASP A 116 2.06 -11.01 -10.53
CA ASP A 116 2.31 -12.30 -11.18
C ASP A 116 2.91 -13.26 -10.15
N PHE A 117 2.18 -14.34 -9.87
CA PHE A 117 2.56 -15.37 -8.90
C PHE A 117 3.32 -16.54 -9.55
N ASN A 118 3.54 -16.51 -10.87
CA ASN A 118 4.15 -17.60 -11.65
C ASN A 118 5.21 -17.11 -12.64
N CYS A 119 5.90 -15.99 -12.38
CA CYS A 119 6.90 -15.43 -13.31
C CYS A 119 8.35 -15.85 -13.01
N GLY A 120 8.57 -16.88 -12.20
CA GLY A 120 9.92 -17.40 -11.91
C GLY A 120 10.51 -16.87 -10.61
N SER A 121 11.76 -16.42 -10.64
CA SER A 121 12.52 -16.06 -9.42
C SER A 121 11.96 -14.89 -8.61
N ASN A 122 11.18 -14.01 -9.22
CA ASN A 122 10.52 -12.89 -8.57
C ASN A 122 8.99 -13.00 -8.58
N SER A 123 8.49 -14.24 -8.63
CA SER A 123 7.06 -14.50 -8.43
C SER A 123 6.57 -13.88 -7.13
N ALA A 124 5.39 -13.26 -7.19
CA ALA A 124 4.79 -12.67 -6.00
C ALA A 124 4.48 -13.73 -4.94
N ILE A 125 4.49 -13.32 -3.69
CA ILE A 125 4.05 -14.12 -2.55
C ILE A 125 2.78 -13.52 -1.98
N LEU A 126 1.81 -14.35 -1.67
CA LEU A 126 0.64 -13.98 -0.89
C LEU A 126 0.85 -14.47 0.54
N ALA A 127 0.82 -13.58 1.51
CA ALA A 127 0.96 -13.90 2.93
C ALA A 127 -0.25 -13.39 3.72
N ASN A 128 -0.54 -14.04 4.84
CA ASN A 128 -1.57 -13.62 5.78
C ASN A 128 -0.93 -13.45 7.16
N ASN A 129 -1.04 -12.29 7.77
CA ASN A 129 -0.42 -12.06 9.08
C ASN A 129 -1.08 -12.86 10.23
N LEU A 130 -2.26 -13.42 10.00
CA LEU A 130 -2.87 -14.35 10.95
C LEU A 130 -2.04 -15.63 11.12
N ASP A 131 -1.24 -16.03 10.12
CA ASP A 131 -0.44 -17.25 10.12
C ASP A 131 0.69 -17.26 11.16
N TRP A 132 1.12 -16.09 11.63
CA TRP A 132 2.13 -15.95 12.69
C TRP A 132 1.61 -15.25 13.93
N THR A 133 0.47 -14.57 13.86
CA THR A 133 -0.10 -13.87 15.00
C THR A 133 -0.95 -14.81 15.86
N ARG A 134 -1.64 -15.77 15.22
CA ARG A 134 -2.52 -16.75 15.90
C ARG A 134 -1.82 -17.57 16.98
N ASP A 135 -0.56 -17.89 16.76
CA ASP A 135 0.21 -18.77 17.65
C ASP A 135 0.83 -18.06 18.86
N TYR A 136 0.73 -16.72 18.89
CA TYR A 136 1.21 -15.94 20.02
C TYR A 136 0.16 -15.87 21.15
N ASP A 137 0.54 -16.31 22.34
CA ASP A 137 -0.21 -15.97 23.54
C ASP A 137 0.08 -14.50 23.96
N VAL A 138 -0.83 -13.93 24.75
CA VAL A 138 -0.76 -12.52 25.16
C VAL A 138 0.52 -12.21 25.94
N LEU A 139 0.93 -13.11 26.84
CA LEU A 139 2.12 -12.89 27.68
C LEU A 139 3.40 -12.97 26.85
N GLY A 140 3.46 -13.95 25.92
CA GLY A 140 4.56 -14.09 24.98
C GLY A 140 4.71 -12.85 24.10
N PHE A 141 3.61 -12.35 23.52
CA PHE A 141 3.63 -11.15 22.67
C PHE A 141 4.10 -9.91 23.45
N LEU A 142 3.57 -9.67 24.65
CA LEU A 142 3.98 -8.52 25.46
C LEU A 142 5.45 -8.62 25.89
N ARG A 143 5.92 -9.81 26.26
CA ARG A 143 7.30 -10.04 26.68
C ARG A 143 8.30 -9.91 25.53
N ASP A 144 8.00 -10.50 24.38
CA ASP A 144 8.98 -10.67 23.30
C ASP A 144 8.92 -9.54 22.27
N VAL A 145 7.73 -8.98 22.01
CA VAL A 145 7.50 -7.88 21.08
C VAL A 145 7.30 -6.56 21.85
N GLY A 146 6.37 -6.53 22.79
CA GLY A 146 5.96 -5.32 23.51
C GLY A 146 7.12 -4.60 24.22
N LYS A 147 8.08 -5.35 24.79
CA LYS A 147 9.27 -4.80 25.47
C LYS A 147 10.11 -3.87 24.58
N HIS A 148 10.01 -3.98 23.27
CA HIS A 148 10.78 -3.14 22.34
C HIS A 148 10.14 -1.79 22.06
N PHE A 149 8.90 -1.56 22.50
CA PHE A 149 8.16 -0.34 22.28
C PHE A 149 8.12 0.55 23.51
N SER A 150 8.53 1.80 23.36
CA SER A 150 8.40 2.82 24.40
C SER A 150 7.04 3.51 24.25
N VAL A 151 6.20 3.46 25.28
CA VAL A 151 4.90 4.16 25.30
C VAL A 151 5.08 5.65 25.01
N ASN A 152 6.11 6.29 25.60
CA ASN A 152 6.40 7.70 25.35
C ASN A 152 6.68 8.00 23.87
N ALA A 153 7.41 7.11 23.16
CA ALA A 153 7.65 7.25 21.74
C ALA A 153 6.39 6.99 20.91
N MET A 154 5.55 6.06 21.32
CA MET A 154 4.29 5.75 20.66
C MET A 154 3.29 6.92 20.74
N ILE A 155 3.16 7.55 21.90
CA ILE A 155 2.28 8.72 22.12
C ILE A 155 2.71 9.93 21.25
N GLN A 156 4.00 10.06 20.96
CA GLN A 156 4.51 11.17 20.14
C GLN A 156 4.28 11.00 18.63
N LYS A 157 3.81 9.83 18.18
CA LYS A 157 3.49 9.62 16.76
C LYS A 157 2.27 10.44 16.36
N ASP A 158 2.32 11.09 15.19
CA ASP A 158 1.29 12.02 14.72
C ASP A 158 -0.10 11.40 14.71
N SER A 159 -0.23 10.15 14.28
CA SER A 159 -1.50 9.41 14.26
C SER A 159 -2.12 9.22 15.64
N VAL A 160 -1.29 9.01 16.66
CA VAL A 160 -1.72 8.83 18.06
C VAL A 160 -1.97 10.19 18.72
N LYS A 161 -1.04 11.14 18.54
CA LYS A 161 -1.13 12.49 19.12
C LYS A 161 -2.40 13.21 18.68
N GLN A 162 -2.72 13.17 17.39
CA GLN A 162 -3.94 13.77 16.84
C GLN A 162 -5.23 13.21 17.46
N ARG A 163 -5.22 11.97 17.93
CA ARG A 163 -6.36 11.33 18.61
C ARG A 163 -6.42 11.71 20.08
N ILE A 164 -5.28 11.81 20.76
CA ILE A 164 -5.20 12.20 22.20
C ILE A 164 -5.55 13.68 22.38
N ASP A 165 -5.08 14.55 21.46
CA ASP A 165 -5.26 16.01 21.56
C ASP A 165 -6.68 16.46 21.17
N ARG A 166 -7.54 15.57 20.65
CA ARG A 166 -8.93 15.90 20.33
C ARG A 166 -9.85 15.85 21.53
N GLU A 167 -10.78 16.78 21.62
CA GLU A 167 -11.91 16.66 22.52
C GLU A 167 -12.83 15.51 22.07
N GLY A 168 -13.15 14.59 22.98
CA GLY A 168 -14.04 13.48 22.75
C GLY A 168 -13.43 12.11 23.11
N GLU A 169 -13.82 11.07 22.40
CA GLU A 169 -13.29 9.71 22.58
C GLU A 169 -11.81 9.67 22.15
N GLY A 170 -10.89 9.43 23.08
CA GLY A 170 -9.47 9.30 22.82
C GLY A 170 -9.12 8.15 21.85
N ILE A 171 -8.07 7.43 22.11
CA ILE A 171 -7.68 6.20 21.39
C ILE A 171 -7.82 5.01 22.33
N SER A 172 -8.49 3.93 21.92
CA SER A 172 -8.56 2.70 22.70
C SER A 172 -7.20 1.99 22.74
N PHE A 173 -6.96 1.17 23.75
CA PHE A 173 -5.74 0.35 23.79
C PHE A 173 -5.64 -0.58 22.59
N THR A 174 -6.76 -1.06 22.08
CA THR A 174 -6.85 -1.89 20.89
C THR A 174 -6.27 -1.17 19.67
N GLU A 175 -6.77 0.02 19.34
CA GLU A 175 -6.23 0.84 18.25
C GLU A 175 -4.78 1.28 18.51
N PHE A 176 -4.45 1.63 19.76
CA PHE A 176 -3.09 2.03 20.13
C PHE A 176 -2.08 0.90 19.91
N SER A 177 -2.48 -0.35 20.13
CA SER A 177 -1.64 -1.53 19.96
C SER A 177 -1.46 -1.96 18.49
N TYR A 178 -2.26 -1.44 17.54
CA TYR A 178 -2.17 -1.79 16.12
C TYR A 178 -0.75 -1.65 15.57
N MET A 179 -0.05 -0.58 15.92
CA MET A 179 1.33 -0.32 15.53
C MET A 179 2.28 -1.48 15.88
N LEU A 180 2.06 -2.17 17.01
CA LEU A 180 2.88 -3.31 17.41
C LEU A 180 2.69 -4.48 16.46
N LEU A 181 1.44 -4.74 16.06
CA LEU A 181 1.10 -5.84 15.14
C LEU A 181 1.72 -5.61 13.78
N GLN A 182 1.54 -4.44 13.19
CA GLN A 182 2.12 -4.14 11.87
C GLN A 182 3.67 -4.10 11.92
N SER A 183 4.26 -3.64 13.02
CA SER A 183 5.71 -3.70 13.19
C SER A 183 6.21 -5.14 13.30
N TYR A 184 5.46 -5.99 13.98
CA TYR A 184 5.75 -7.42 14.10
C TYR A 184 5.64 -8.13 12.75
N ASP A 185 4.68 -7.75 11.90
CA ASP A 185 4.56 -8.26 10.54
C ASP A 185 5.85 -8.05 9.74
N PHE A 186 6.45 -6.85 9.80
CA PHE A 186 7.72 -6.61 9.11
C PHE A 186 8.84 -7.52 9.63
N SER A 187 8.93 -7.67 10.95
CA SER A 187 9.91 -8.54 11.60
C SER A 187 9.74 -10.00 11.16
N GLU A 188 8.52 -10.52 11.13
CA GLU A 188 8.24 -11.91 10.71
C GLU A 188 8.46 -12.10 9.20
N LEU A 189 8.08 -11.13 8.37
CA LEU A 189 8.36 -11.18 6.93
C LEU A 189 9.87 -11.14 6.63
N ASN A 190 10.64 -10.36 7.40
CA ASN A 190 12.10 -10.37 7.29
C ASN A 190 12.67 -11.74 7.65
N LYS A 191 12.23 -12.32 8.77
CA LYS A 191 12.67 -13.64 9.23
C LYS A 191 12.30 -14.77 8.27
N ARG A 192 11.07 -14.78 7.72
CA ARG A 192 10.53 -15.88 6.91
C ARG A 192 10.91 -15.79 5.44
N TYR A 193 10.96 -14.57 4.89
CA TYR A 193 11.10 -14.32 3.46
C TYR A 193 12.29 -13.41 3.11
N SER A 194 13.16 -13.08 4.07
CA SER A 194 14.22 -12.10 3.91
C SER A 194 13.71 -10.75 3.36
N CYS A 195 12.45 -10.41 3.71
CA CYS A 195 11.84 -9.17 3.28
C CYS A 195 12.60 -7.98 3.88
N SER A 196 13.06 -7.06 3.04
CA SER A 196 13.91 -5.97 3.46
C SER A 196 13.33 -4.58 3.18
N VAL A 197 12.17 -4.49 2.49
CA VAL A 197 11.54 -3.21 2.17
C VAL A 197 10.03 -3.29 2.41
N GLN A 198 9.49 -2.29 3.11
CA GLN A 198 8.04 -2.08 3.25
C GLN A 198 7.60 -0.91 2.37
N VAL A 199 6.52 -1.10 1.63
CA VAL A 199 5.81 -0.06 0.88
C VAL A 199 4.48 0.25 1.56
N GLY A 200 4.11 1.52 1.63
CA GLY A 200 2.80 1.95 2.13
C GLY A 200 2.45 3.36 1.72
N GLY A 201 1.25 3.83 2.05
CA GLY A 201 0.88 5.24 1.93
C GLY A 201 1.67 6.12 2.91
N SER A 202 1.73 7.42 2.67
CA SER A 202 2.42 8.37 3.58
C SER A 202 1.80 8.40 4.98
N ASP A 203 0.54 7.99 5.12
CA ASP A 203 -0.14 7.78 6.40
C ASP A 203 0.46 6.63 7.22
N GLN A 204 1.16 5.70 6.56
CA GLN A 204 1.79 4.53 7.17
C GLN A 204 3.23 4.78 7.68
N TRP A 205 3.77 5.99 7.51
CA TRP A 205 5.15 6.29 7.89
C TRP A 205 5.51 5.88 9.32
N GLY A 206 4.61 6.20 10.26
CA GLY A 206 4.78 5.84 11.68
C GLY A 206 4.85 4.33 11.93
N ASN A 207 4.02 3.56 11.24
CA ASN A 207 4.00 2.10 11.35
C ASN A 207 5.22 1.49 10.66
N ILE A 208 5.60 1.97 9.47
CA ILE A 208 6.79 1.52 8.73
C ILE A 208 8.07 1.71 9.56
N THR A 209 8.26 2.91 10.11
CA THR A 209 9.44 3.20 10.96
C THR A 209 9.44 2.37 12.24
N GLY A 210 8.27 2.06 12.80
CA GLY A 210 8.13 1.13 13.92
C GLY A 210 8.59 -0.28 13.56
N GLY A 211 8.21 -0.77 12.38
CA GLY A 211 8.63 -2.07 11.86
C GLY A 211 10.14 -2.16 11.59
N ILE A 212 10.72 -1.09 11.05
CA ILE A 212 12.18 -0.97 10.83
C ILE A 212 12.94 -1.07 12.17
N ASP A 213 12.49 -0.29 13.17
CA ASP A 213 13.14 -0.31 14.49
C ASP A 213 12.99 -1.66 15.20
N LEU A 214 11.82 -2.29 15.13
CA LEU A 214 11.58 -3.60 15.71
C LEU A 214 12.44 -4.67 15.05
N THR A 215 12.50 -4.72 13.71
CA THR A 215 13.32 -5.69 12.97
C THR A 215 14.79 -5.55 13.32
N ARG A 216 15.28 -4.31 13.42
CA ARG A 216 16.65 -4.05 13.87
C ARG A 216 16.89 -4.54 15.29
N ARG A 217 15.96 -4.34 16.22
CA ARG A 217 16.09 -4.77 17.63
C ARG A 217 16.00 -6.27 17.80
N MET A 218 15.12 -6.94 17.05
CA MET A 218 14.91 -8.39 17.19
C MET A 218 15.92 -9.22 16.39
N HIS A 219 16.30 -8.77 15.19
CA HIS A 219 17.10 -9.58 14.26
C HIS A 219 18.45 -8.96 13.90
N GLN A 220 18.73 -7.72 14.35
CA GLN A 220 19.94 -6.96 14.00
C GLN A 220 20.10 -6.78 12.46
N GLN A 221 18.95 -6.79 11.75
CA GLN A 221 18.89 -6.59 10.31
C GLN A 221 18.49 -5.15 9.99
N GLN A 222 19.16 -4.55 9.01
CA GLN A 222 18.75 -3.28 8.44
C GLN A 222 17.69 -3.53 7.37
N VAL A 223 16.56 -2.87 7.51
CA VAL A 223 15.45 -2.88 6.55
C VAL A 223 15.01 -1.46 6.25
N PHE A 224 14.24 -1.27 5.19
CA PHE A 224 13.95 0.02 4.60
C PHE A 224 12.46 0.23 4.38
N GLY A 225 12.06 1.46 4.12
CA GLY A 225 10.65 1.79 3.88
C GLY A 225 10.48 2.83 2.78
N VAL A 226 9.44 2.64 1.99
CA VAL A 226 9.04 3.55 0.90
C VAL A 226 7.61 3.98 1.14
N THR A 227 7.34 5.28 1.17
CA THR A 227 5.95 5.76 1.22
C THR A 227 5.55 6.45 -0.08
N THR A 228 4.29 6.21 -0.43
CA THR A 228 3.63 6.80 -1.61
C THR A 228 2.66 7.89 -1.20
N PRO A 229 2.31 8.83 -2.09
CA PRO A 229 1.32 9.84 -1.79
C PRO A 229 -0.06 9.23 -1.52
N LEU A 230 -0.81 9.87 -0.65
CA LEU A 230 -2.25 9.64 -0.55
C LEU A 230 -2.93 10.33 -1.72
N VAL A 231 -3.69 9.58 -2.50
CA VAL A 231 -4.34 10.15 -3.68
C VAL A 231 -5.52 11.01 -3.27
N THR A 232 -5.44 12.29 -3.64
CA THR A 232 -6.54 13.25 -3.56
C THR A 232 -6.83 13.79 -4.95
N LYS A 233 -8.02 14.33 -5.16
CA LYS A 233 -8.30 15.11 -6.36
C LYS A 233 -7.69 16.51 -6.24
N ALA A 234 -7.57 17.24 -7.35
CA ALA A 234 -7.05 18.60 -7.37
C ALA A 234 -7.87 19.57 -6.48
N ASP A 235 -9.16 19.31 -6.27
CA ASP A 235 -10.03 20.05 -5.37
C ASP A 235 -9.84 19.69 -3.88
N GLY A 236 -8.89 18.80 -3.54
CA GLY A 236 -8.61 18.32 -2.19
C GLY A 236 -9.58 17.25 -1.69
N SER A 237 -10.58 16.86 -2.46
CA SER A 237 -11.52 15.81 -2.08
C SER A 237 -10.86 14.41 -2.15
N LYS A 238 -11.42 13.46 -1.38
CA LYS A 238 -10.88 12.10 -1.32
C LYS A 238 -11.08 11.38 -2.66
N PHE A 239 -9.99 10.88 -3.22
CA PHE A 239 -10.01 10.04 -4.41
C PHE A 239 -10.80 8.74 -4.18
N GLY A 240 -11.54 8.32 -5.22
CA GLY A 240 -12.31 7.07 -5.18
C GLY A 240 -13.61 7.15 -4.40
N LYS A 241 -13.99 8.33 -3.90
CA LYS A 241 -15.32 8.60 -3.38
C LYS A 241 -16.10 9.44 -4.38
N THR A 242 -17.33 9.01 -4.67
CA THR A 242 -18.30 9.70 -5.52
C THR A 242 -19.58 9.95 -4.71
N GLU A 243 -20.52 10.69 -5.25
CA GLU A 243 -21.85 10.84 -4.65
C GLU A 243 -22.56 9.49 -4.42
N SER A 244 -22.29 8.51 -5.28
CA SER A 244 -22.81 7.15 -5.18
C SER A 244 -21.98 6.22 -4.27
N GLY A 245 -20.91 6.72 -3.64
CA GLY A 245 -20.09 5.98 -2.67
C GLY A 245 -18.67 5.67 -3.14
N THR A 246 -18.10 4.59 -2.62
CA THR A 246 -16.73 4.17 -2.90
C THR A 246 -16.63 3.40 -4.21
N ILE A 247 -15.61 3.67 -5.02
CA ILE A 247 -15.29 2.91 -6.23
C ILE A 247 -14.43 1.70 -5.85
N TRP A 248 -14.98 0.52 -6.12
CA TRP A 248 -14.38 -0.76 -5.79
C TRP A 248 -13.71 -1.41 -7.00
N ILE A 249 -12.69 -2.25 -6.76
CA ILE A 249 -12.00 -3.00 -7.82
C ILE A 249 -12.83 -4.23 -8.24
N SER A 250 -13.60 -4.80 -7.31
CA SER A 250 -14.46 -5.94 -7.62
C SER A 250 -15.64 -5.53 -8.50
N PRO A 251 -15.88 -6.25 -9.62
CA PRO A 251 -17.01 -5.99 -10.52
C PRO A 251 -18.38 -6.27 -9.87
N THR A 252 -18.42 -7.00 -8.76
CA THR A 252 -19.63 -7.25 -7.99
C THR A 252 -20.11 -6.03 -7.20
N LYS A 253 -19.16 -5.13 -6.83
CA LYS A 253 -19.46 -3.90 -6.08
C LYS A 253 -19.51 -2.65 -6.95
N THR A 254 -18.64 -2.56 -7.94
CA THR A 254 -18.65 -1.48 -8.93
C THR A 254 -18.62 -2.13 -10.30
N SER A 255 -19.68 -1.96 -11.07
CA SER A 255 -19.77 -2.54 -12.40
C SER A 255 -18.62 -2.06 -13.28
N PRO A 256 -18.16 -2.85 -14.28
CA PRO A 256 -17.13 -2.41 -15.23
C PRO A 256 -17.47 -1.09 -15.91
N TYR A 257 -18.75 -0.84 -16.19
CA TYR A 257 -19.22 0.42 -16.78
C TYR A 257 -19.06 1.59 -15.79
N ALA A 258 -19.48 1.42 -14.52
CA ALA A 258 -19.33 2.46 -13.51
C ALA A 258 -17.84 2.76 -13.21
N PHE A 259 -16.99 1.73 -13.19
CA PHE A 259 -15.54 1.88 -13.07
C PHE A 259 -14.94 2.63 -14.27
N TYR A 260 -15.40 2.31 -15.48
CA TYR A 260 -15.03 3.04 -16.70
C TYR A 260 -15.46 4.51 -16.61
N GLN A 261 -16.70 4.79 -16.27
CA GLN A 261 -17.23 6.15 -16.15
C GLN A 261 -16.50 6.97 -15.09
N PHE A 262 -16.08 6.34 -13.98
CA PHE A 262 -15.27 7.02 -12.97
C PHE A 262 -13.98 7.62 -13.56
N TRP A 263 -13.25 6.84 -14.36
CA TRP A 263 -12.03 7.32 -15.01
C TRP A 263 -12.31 8.33 -16.13
N LEU A 264 -13.37 8.10 -16.90
CA LEU A 264 -13.75 9.01 -17.99
C LEU A 264 -14.15 10.40 -17.49
N ASN A 265 -14.69 10.48 -16.27
CA ASN A 265 -15.12 11.73 -15.64
C ASN A 265 -14.08 12.36 -14.70
N VAL A 266 -12.83 11.91 -14.76
CA VAL A 266 -11.71 12.58 -14.07
C VAL A 266 -11.55 14.00 -14.61
N ALA A 267 -11.33 14.97 -13.71
CA ALA A 267 -11.07 16.34 -14.10
C ALA A 267 -9.74 16.44 -14.88
N ASP A 268 -9.69 17.29 -15.91
CA ASP A 268 -8.48 17.44 -16.75
C ASP A 268 -7.24 17.82 -15.93
N SER A 269 -7.41 18.56 -14.83
CA SER A 269 -6.35 18.89 -13.88
C SER A 269 -5.72 17.67 -13.18
N ASP A 270 -6.45 16.57 -13.07
CA ASP A 270 -6.00 15.36 -12.39
C ASP A 270 -5.40 14.32 -13.37
N VAL A 271 -5.71 14.45 -14.66
CA VAL A 271 -5.38 13.42 -15.68
C VAL A 271 -3.88 13.13 -15.70
N TYR A 272 -3.03 14.18 -15.72
CA TYR A 272 -1.58 14.02 -15.77
C TYR A 272 -1.05 13.22 -14.57
N THR A 273 -1.47 13.60 -13.36
CA THR A 273 -1.10 12.92 -12.12
C THR A 273 -1.58 11.47 -12.12
N PHE A 274 -2.81 11.23 -12.57
CA PHE A 274 -3.36 9.88 -12.57
C PHE A 274 -2.74 8.98 -13.63
N LEU A 275 -2.32 9.51 -14.77
CA LEU A 275 -1.51 8.78 -15.75
C LEU A 275 -0.19 8.30 -15.13
N ARG A 276 0.49 9.14 -14.36
CA ARG A 276 1.74 8.80 -13.67
C ARG A 276 1.52 7.72 -12.60
N TYR A 277 0.43 7.79 -11.85
CA TYR A 277 0.17 6.89 -10.72
C TYR A 277 -0.41 5.55 -11.16
N PHE A 278 -1.35 5.56 -12.09
CA PHE A 278 -2.18 4.40 -12.41
C PHE A 278 -1.82 3.68 -13.72
N THR A 279 -0.83 4.17 -14.46
CA THR A 279 -0.39 3.53 -15.71
C THR A 279 1.09 3.13 -15.67
N PHE A 280 1.49 2.27 -16.60
CA PHE A 280 2.89 1.91 -16.83
C PHE A 280 3.48 2.61 -18.06
N LEU A 281 2.83 3.65 -18.57
CA LEU A 281 3.38 4.52 -19.60
C LEU A 281 4.68 5.16 -19.12
N SER A 282 5.63 5.36 -20.00
CA SER A 282 6.82 6.16 -19.70
C SER A 282 6.45 7.62 -19.47
N THR A 283 7.28 8.35 -18.73
CA THR A 283 7.08 9.79 -18.52
C THR A 283 7.03 10.56 -19.83
N VAL A 284 7.84 10.17 -20.82
CA VAL A 284 7.84 10.74 -22.19
C VAL A 284 6.50 10.53 -22.90
N GLU A 285 5.92 9.32 -22.81
CA GLU A 285 4.59 9.06 -23.38
C GLU A 285 3.51 9.88 -22.68
N ILE A 286 3.57 10.03 -21.36
CA ILE A 286 2.63 10.84 -20.58
C ILE A 286 2.74 12.32 -20.95
N GLU A 287 3.95 12.85 -21.11
CA GLU A 287 4.19 14.23 -21.54
C GLU A 287 3.67 14.49 -22.95
N ALA A 288 3.90 13.56 -23.88
CA ALA A 288 3.37 13.66 -25.25
C ALA A 288 1.84 13.72 -25.27
N VAL A 289 1.17 12.89 -24.46
CA VAL A 289 -0.30 12.91 -24.29
C VAL A 289 -0.77 14.25 -23.71
N SER A 290 -0.11 14.74 -22.68
CA SER A 290 -0.44 16.02 -22.05
C SER A 290 -0.31 17.19 -23.03
N TYR A 291 0.75 17.19 -23.86
CA TYR A 291 0.96 18.25 -24.85
C TYR A 291 -0.08 18.23 -25.96
N THR A 292 -0.37 17.05 -26.53
CA THR A 292 -1.23 16.92 -27.73
C THR A 292 -2.72 17.02 -27.44
N HIS A 293 -3.16 16.58 -26.24
CA HIS A 293 -4.57 16.42 -25.92
C HIS A 293 -5.10 17.41 -24.88
N LEU A 294 -4.35 17.66 -23.80
CA LEU A 294 -4.79 18.59 -22.75
C LEU A 294 -4.59 20.06 -23.15
N ARG A 295 -3.51 20.38 -23.88
CA ARG A 295 -3.27 21.75 -24.36
C ARG A 295 -4.04 22.12 -25.63
N ALA A 296 -4.44 21.12 -26.44
CA ALA A 296 -5.19 21.34 -27.67
C ALA A 296 -6.72 21.42 -27.47
N HIS A 297 -7.22 21.52 -26.23
CA HIS A 297 -8.66 21.48 -25.90
C HIS A 297 -9.39 20.18 -26.35
N GLU A 298 -8.67 19.17 -26.82
CA GLU A 298 -9.23 17.85 -27.02
C GLU A 298 -9.25 17.14 -25.68
N THR A 299 -10.43 16.73 -25.22
CA THR A 299 -10.66 16.16 -23.90
C THR A 299 -9.78 14.96 -23.67
N GLY A 300 -8.80 15.04 -22.76
CA GLY A 300 -7.95 13.94 -22.29
C GLY A 300 -8.73 12.73 -21.75
N ARG A 301 -10.04 12.89 -21.60
CA ARG A 301 -11.02 11.86 -21.23
C ARG A 301 -11.02 10.62 -22.11
N ASN A 302 -10.65 10.74 -23.39
CA ASN A 302 -10.64 9.62 -24.31
C ASN A 302 -9.37 8.75 -24.26
N LEU A 303 -8.34 9.16 -23.53
CA LEU A 303 -7.01 8.54 -23.59
C LEU A 303 -6.65 7.64 -22.39
N VAL A 304 -7.18 7.94 -21.21
CA VAL A 304 -6.83 7.17 -20.01
C VAL A 304 -7.31 5.72 -20.11
N PHE A 305 -8.36 5.48 -20.85
CA PHE A 305 -9.09 4.22 -20.85
C PHE A 305 -8.67 3.17 -21.87
N PRO A 306 -8.39 3.50 -23.14
CA PRO A 306 -7.92 2.50 -24.11
C PRO A 306 -6.65 1.81 -23.65
N LEU A 307 -5.76 2.56 -22.97
CA LEU A 307 -4.45 2.07 -22.53
C LEU A 307 -4.52 1.11 -21.33
N LEU A 308 -5.55 1.20 -20.49
CA LEU A 308 -5.79 0.25 -19.39
C LEU A 308 -6.47 -1.05 -19.90
N LEU A 309 -7.20 -0.99 -21.00
CA LEU A 309 -7.93 -2.13 -21.58
C LEU A 309 -7.17 -2.88 -22.69
N GLU A 310 -6.28 -2.24 -23.44
CA GLU A 310 -5.57 -2.87 -24.56
C GLU A 310 -4.52 -3.94 -24.16
N LYS A 311 -4.13 -4.02 -22.89
CA LYS A 311 -3.22 -5.07 -22.39
C LYS A 311 -3.91 -6.40 -22.04
N LYS A 312 -5.14 -6.64 -22.50
CA LYS A 312 -5.89 -7.89 -22.34
C LYS A 312 -6.14 -8.65 -23.65
N LYS A 313 -5.23 -8.54 -24.61
CA LYS A 313 -5.18 -9.51 -25.72
C LYS A 313 -3.90 -10.30 -25.69
#